data_61a2d8ac24d83331c8de12d0974e0a45
#
_entry.id   61a2d8ac24d83331c8de12d0974e0a45
#
_cell.length_a   1.000
_cell.length_b   1.000
_cell.length_c   1.000
_cell.angle_alpha   90.00
_cell.angle_beta   90.00
_cell.angle_gamma   90.00
#
_symmetry.space_group_name_H-M   'P 1'
#
loop_
_entity.id
_entity.type
_entity.pdbx_description
1 polymer ?
#
loop_
_entity_poly.entity_id
_entity_poly.type
_entity_poly.pdbx_seq_one_letter_code
_entity_poly.pdbx_strand_id
1 'polypeptide(L)'
;SIGKAVWRALQRHMFQKAGRPRFKSFRRGLNSIEGTNNQEIMYKPERGAIVWRKHVMTYMKPDTGYMKEALASDRRVKYCRIVRRTLNGVKRWFVQLVVEGLPPVRKVYASKCEVVGIDPGSSRIAYFHEQHAAIVEVAPHVDLQEPKIRLLQRRIDRSRRANNPDNYNPDGTVKKGSSTWNTSNRGRRTAAKLAEHHRCLAATRKRDHGELVNDLLQIGGTIKIEKNNYRSFQRCFGRSTNRRGMGEFVEHLKRKAESAGCEV
;
A
#
# COMPACT_ATOMS: atom_id res chain seq x y z
N SER A 1 14.66 -6.29 -17.28
CA SER A 1 14.49 -5.73 -18.61
C SER A 1 13.02 -5.42 -18.88
N ILE A 2 12.75 -4.46 -19.77
CA ILE A 2 11.38 -4.06 -20.18
C ILE A 2 10.60 -5.27 -20.70
N GLY A 3 11.23 -6.14 -21.47
CA GLY A 3 10.60 -7.37 -21.99
C GLY A 3 10.03 -8.29 -20.89
N LYS A 4 10.79 -8.50 -19.80
CA LYS A 4 10.29 -9.30 -18.66
C LYS A 4 9.07 -8.66 -17.98
N ALA A 5 9.01 -7.33 -17.88
CA ALA A 5 7.88 -6.62 -17.31
C ALA A 5 6.62 -6.73 -18.20
N VAL A 6 6.79 -6.61 -19.52
CA VAL A 6 5.72 -6.78 -20.50
C VAL A 6 5.21 -8.22 -20.47
N TRP A 7 6.10 -9.19 -20.47
CA TRP A 7 5.73 -10.61 -20.41
C TRP A 7 4.93 -10.95 -19.15
N ARG A 8 5.37 -10.50 -17.97
CA ARG A 8 4.62 -10.68 -16.71
C ARG A 8 3.23 -10.03 -16.76
N ALA A 9 3.11 -8.86 -17.39
CA ALA A 9 1.81 -8.20 -17.53
C ALA A 9 0.88 -8.97 -18.46
N LEU A 10 1.40 -9.52 -19.57
CA LEU A 10 0.65 -10.37 -20.49
C LEU A 10 0.21 -11.67 -19.83
N GLN A 11 1.12 -12.37 -19.15
CA GLN A 11 0.78 -13.59 -18.41
C GLN A 11 -0.35 -13.36 -17.41
N ARG A 12 -0.29 -12.28 -16.62
CA ARG A 12 -1.35 -11.95 -15.66
C ARG A 12 -2.69 -11.67 -16.34
N HIS A 13 -2.68 -11.14 -17.54
CA HIS A 13 -3.89 -10.93 -18.33
C HIS A 13 -4.42 -12.24 -18.90
N MET A 14 -3.57 -13.07 -19.50
CA MET A 14 -3.93 -14.38 -20.07
C MET A 14 -4.55 -15.31 -19.01
N PHE A 15 -3.99 -15.32 -17.80
CA PHE A 15 -4.53 -16.09 -16.67
C PHE A 15 -5.63 -15.38 -15.89
N GLN A 16 -6.27 -14.36 -16.45
CA GLN A 16 -7.39 -13.57 -15.86
C GLN A 16 -7.09 -12.95 -14.49
N LYS A 17 -5.79 -12.82 -14.13
CA LYS A 17 -5.35 -12.22 -12.87
C LYS A 17 -5.26 -10.68 -12.94
N ALA A 18 -5.41 -10.11 -14.11
CA ALA A 18 -5.37 -8.66 -14.34
C ALA A 18 -6.10 -8.28 -15.62
N GLY A 19 -6.55 -7.03 -15.72
CA GLY A 19 -7.09 -6.46 -16.95
C GLY A 19 -6.03 -6.32 -18.05
N ARG A 20 -6.48 -5.96 -19.28
CA ARG A 20 -5.60 -5.79 -20.44
C ARG A 20 -4.43 -4.85 -20.14
N PRO A 21 -3.18 -5.24 -20.40
CA PRO A 21 -2.03 -4.38 -20.22
C PRO A 21 -2.14 -3.10 -21.04
N ARG A 22 -1.77 -1.98 -20.45
CA ARG A 22 -1.79 -0.67 -21.11
C ARG A 22 -0.37 -0.14 -21.21
N PHE A 23 -0.01 0.36 -22.38
CA PHE A 23 1.27 1.03 -22.56
C PHE A 23 1.34 2.29 -21.69
N LYS A 24 2.51 2.51 -21.10
CA LYS A 24 2.82 3.80 -20.46
C LYS A 24 2.96 4.84 -21.57
N SER A 25 2.19 5.90 -21.50
CA SER A 25 2.24 7.00 -22.46
C SER A 25 2.69 8.29 -21.77
N PHE A 26 3.18 9.24 -22.55
CA PHE A 26 3.52 10.57 -22.03
C PHE A 26 2.35 11.22 -21.28
N ARG A 27 1.12 11.10 -21.81
CA ARG A 27 -0.11 11.64 -21.18
C ARG A 27 -0.41 11.04 -19.81
N ARG A 28 -0.10 9.75 -19.60
CA ARG A 28 -0.30 9.05 -18.32
C ARG A 28 0.85 9.26 -17.36
N GLY A 29 1.96 9.76 -17.87
CA GLY A 29 3.19 9.95 -17.12
C GLY A 29 3.88 8.66 -16.74
N LEU A 30 5.18 8.76 -16.49
CA LEU A 30 6.02 7.70 -15.97
C LEU A 30 6.21 7.95 -14.47
N ASN A 31 5.70 7.04 -13.64
CA ASN A 31 5.75 7.17 -12.19
C ASN A 31 6.82 6.28 -11.55
N SER A 32 7.39 5.35 -12.30
CA SER A 32 8.48 4.52 -11.80
C SER A 32 9.37 4.01 -12.92
N ILE A 33 10.66 3.96 -12.65
CA ILE A 33 11.69 3.35 -13.50
C ILE A 33 12.40 2.33 -12.61
N GLU A 34 12.63 1.14 -13.13
CA GLU A 34 13.32 0.06 -12.44
C GLU A 34 14.46 -0.44 -13.34
N GLY A 35 15.60 -0.69 -12.75
CA GLY A 35 16.74 -1.23 -13.45
C GLY A 35 17.63 -2.09 -12.55
N THR A 36 18.34 -3.04 -13.16
CA THR A 36 19.32 -3.86 -12.45
C THR A 36 20.46 -2.98 -11.99
N ASN A 37 20.90 -3.18 -10.75
CA ASN A 37 22.04 -2.45 -10.19
C ASN A 37 23.31 -2.74 -11.02
N ASN A 38 24.14 -1.73 -11.21
CA ASN A 38 25.37 -1.74 -12.02
C ASN A 38 25.20 -2.00 -13.54
N GLN A 39 23.95 -2.08 -14.04
CA GLN A 39 23.68 -2.17 -15.49
C GLN A 39 22.88 -0.95 -15.98
N GLU A 40 21.66 -0.78 -15.47
CA GLU A 40 20.73 0.24 -15.95
C GLU A 40 20.62 1.42 -14.98
N ILE A 41 20.64 1.12 -13.67
CA ILE A 41 20.63 2.10 -12.59
C ILE A 41 21.71 1.69 -11.58
N MET A 42 22.64 2.58 -11.30
CA MET A 42 23.75 2.30 -10.39
C MET A 42 23.50 2.93 -9.04
N TYR A 43 23.54 2.12 -8.00
CA TYR A 43 23.55 2.56 -6.61
C TYR A 43 25.00 2.86 -6.19
N LYS A 44 25.27 4.08 -5.81
CA LYS A 44 26.57 4.59 -5.38
C LYS A 44 26.50 5.06 -3.92
N PRO A 45 26.64 4.12 -2.94
CA PRO A 45 26.50 4.44 -1.52
C PRO A 45 27.54 5.45 -1.04
N GLU A 46 28.75 5.39 -1.55
CA GLU A 46 29.86 6.28 -1.23
C GLU A 46 29.55 7.74 -1.58
N ARG A 47 28.78 7.98 -2.62
CA ARG A 47 28.35 9.31 -3.08
C ARG A 47 26.96 9.71 -2.57
N GLY A 48 26.25 8.81 -1.88
CA GLY A 48 24.83 9.02 -1.54
C GLY A 48 23.96 9.27 -2.76
N ALA A 49 24.24 8.57 -3.88
CA ALA A 49 23.62 8.86 -5.16
C ALA A 49 23.13 7.60 -5.89
N ILE A 50 22.13 7.83 -6.76
CA ILE A 50 21.73 6.90 -7.80
C ILE A 50 22.12 7.51 -9.14
N VAL A 51 22.76 6.73 -10.00
CA VAL A 51 23.12 7.12 -11.36
C VAL A 51 22.26 6.38 -12.36
N TRP A 52 21.56 7.11 -13.19
CA TRP A 52 20.76 6.58 -14.30
C TRP A 52 21.17 7.26 -15.59
N ARG A 53 21.81 6.49 -16.47
CA ARG A 53 22.48 7.04 -17.66
C ARG A 53 23.46 8.15 -17.25
N LYS A 54 23.28 9.37 -17.78
CA LYS A 54 24.08 10.57 -17.46
C LYS A 54 23.57 11.37 -16.24
N HIS A 55 22.44 10.95 -15.67
CA HIS A 55 21.81 11.68 -14.55
C HIS A 55 22.28 11.14 -13.21
N VAL A 56 22.91 11.99 -12.42
CA VAL A 56 23.30 11.71 -11.03
C VAL A 56 22.25 12.33 -10.11
N MET A 57 21.62 11.52 -9.30
CA MET A 57 20.57 11.95 -8.37
C MET A 57 21.01 11.64 -6.95
N THR A 58 21.27 12.68 -6.17
CA THR A 58 21.54 12.54 -4.74
C THR A 58 20.25 12.21 -3.99
N TYR A 59 20.34 11.45 -2.91
CA TYR A 59 19.21 11.11 -2.07
C TYR A 59 19.53 11.38 -0.60
N MET A 60 18.49 11.69 0.16
CA MET A 60 18.61 11.78 1.61
C MET A 60 18.68 10.37 2.18
N LYS A 61 19.72 10.08 2.96
CA LYS A 61 19.83 8.85 3.74
C LYS A 61 19.05 9.04 5.05
N PRO A 62 17.97 8.31 5.31
CA PRO A 62 17.49 8.22 6.68
C PRO A 62 18.55 7.45 7.48
N ASP A 63 19.09 8.08 8.51
CA ASP A 63 20.04 7.44 9.39
C ASP A 63 19.30 6.59 10.43
N THR A 64 18.85 5.42 9.98
CA THR A 64 18.22 4.43 10.84
C THR A 64 19.12 3.20 10.97
N GLY A 65 19.21 2.64 12.17
CA GLY A 65 19.96 1.39 12.42
C GLY A 65 19.52 0.27 11.47
N TYR A 66 18.22 0.19 11.17
CA TYR A 66 17.68 -0.76 10.19
C TYR A 66 18.30 -0.59 8.79
N MET A 67 18.48 0.64 8.33
CA MET A 67 19.09 0.88 7.00
C MET A 67 20.57 0.49 6.96
N LYS A 68 21.30 0.75 8.05
CA LYS A 68 22.70 0.32 8.17
C LYS A 68 22.82 -1.19 8.11
N GLU A 69 21.98 -1.90 8.86
CA GLU A 69 21.94 -3.35 8.88
C GLU A 69 21.46 -3.96 7.55
N ALA A 70 20.42 -3.37 6.94
CA ALA A 70 19.88 -3.83 5.66
C ALA A 70 20.84 -3.63 4.49
N LEU A 71 21.78 -2.70 4.58
CA LEU A 71 22.78 -2.38 3.56
C LEU A 71 24.20 -2.75 4.00
N ALA A 72 24.32 -3.67 4.96
CA ALA A 72 25.63 -4.19 5.39
C ALA A 72 26.43 -4.74 4.19
N SER A 73 27.74 -4.80 4.34
CA SER A 73 28.67 -5.08 3.24
C SER A 73 28.50 -6.45 2.59
N ASP A 74 27.92 -7.40 3.30
CA ASP A 74 27.61 -8.75 2.82
C ASP A 74 26.32 -8.82 1.96
N ARG A 75 25.56 -7.73 1.88
CA ARG A 75 24.27 -7.68 1.24
C ARG A 75 24.32 -6.96 -0.12
N ARG A 76 23.93 -7.66 -1.15
CA ARG A 76 23.93 -7.13 -2.52
C ARG A 76 22.63 -6.41 -2.84
N VAL A 77 22.74 -5.17 -3.34
CA VAL A 77 21.61 -4.48 -3.97
C VAL A 77 21.39 -5.08 -5.37
N LYS A 78 20.28 -5.78 -5.56
CA LYS A 78 19.95 -6.50 -6.80
C LYS A 78 19.45 -5.57 -7.89
N TYR A 79 18.51 -4.68 -7.54
CA TYR A 79 18.03 -3.63 -8.44
C TYR A 79 17.51 -2.42 -7.69
N CYS A 80 17.47 -1.32 -8.42
CA CYS A 80 16.99 -0.04 -7.91
C CYS A 80 15.73 0.37 -8.64
N ARG A 81 14.85 1.05 -7.92
CA ARG A 81 13.64 1.63 -8.49
C ARG A 81 13.54 3.09 -8.09
N ILE A 82 13.37 3.97 -9.07
CA ILE A 82 13.07 5.38 -8.86
C ILE A 82 11.57 5.55 -9.00
N VAL A 83 10.90 6.07 -7.96
CA VAL A 83 9.44 6.19 -7.89
C VAL A 83 9.05 7.63 -7.65
N ARG A 84 8.14 8.15 -8.47
CA ARG A 84 7.51 9.44 -8.28
C ARG A 84 6.15 9.27 -7.59
N ARG A 85 5.93 10.00 -6.52
CA ARG A 85 4.64 10.06 -5.82
C ARG A 85 4.19 11.50 -5.64
N THR A 86 2.89 11.73 -5.66
CA THR A 86 2.32 13.02 -5.29
C THR A 86 1.92 12.94 -3.82
N LEU A 87 2.51 13.79 -3.00
CA LEU A 87 2.22 13.91 -1.57
C LEU A 87 1.78 15.34 -1.30
N ASN A 88 0.58 15.52 -0.79
CA ASN A 88 0.00 16.84 -0.52
C ASN A 88 0.11 17.80 -1.73
N GLY A 89 -0.22 17.30 -2.93
CA GLY A 89 -0.14 18.07 -4.17
C GLY A 89 1.26 18.25 -4.76
N VAL A 90 2.32 17.92 -4.02
CA VAL A 90 3.71 18.05 -4.45
C VAL A 90 4.25 16.73 -4.98
N LYS A 91 4.89 16.75 -6.14
CA LYS A 91 5.58 15.59 -6.71
C LYS A 91 6.90 15.38 -5.97
N ARG A 92 7.07 14.20 -5.37
CA ARG A 92 8.30 13.78 -4.70
C ARG A 92 8.84 12.50 -5.33
N TRP A 93 10.16 12.38 -5.33
CA TRP A 93 10.87 11.23 -5.85
C TRP A 93 11.43 10.40 -4.70
N PHE A 94 11.38 9.09 -4.85
CA PHE A 94 11.88 8.14 -3.89
C PHE A 94 12.75 7.11 -4.60
N VAL A 95 13.80 6.71 -3.90
CA VAL A 95 14.62 5.56 -4.29
C VAL A 95 14.20 4.36 -3.46
N GLN A 96 13.98 3.24 -4.13
CA GLN A 96 13.74 1.95 -3.50
C GLN A 96 14.88 1.02 -3.91
N LEU A 97 15.60 0.51 -2.92
CA LEU A 97 16.64 -0.48 -3.11
C LEU A 97 16.06 -1.86 -2.79
N VAL A 98 16.26 -2.81 -3.69
CA VAL A 98 15.88 -4.21 -3.46
C VAL A 98 17.16 -4.97 -3.18
N VAL A 99 17.29 -5.36 -1.93
CA VAL A 99 18.47 -6.03 -1.37
C VAL A 99 18.22 -7.53 -1.36
N GLU A 100 19.25 -8.31 -1.62
CA GLU A 100 19.22 -9.76 -1.57
C GLU A 100 19.34 -10.25 -0.11
N GLY A 101 18.72 -11.39 0.20
CA GLY A 101 18.75 -12.00 1.52
C GLY A 101 17.49 -11.72 2.35
N LEU A 102 17.53 -12.19 3.58
CA LEU A 102 16.44 -11.99 4.54
C LEU A 102 16.48 -10.57 5.13
N PRO A 103 15.32 -9.96 5.42
CA PRO A 103 15.29 -8.66 6.08
C PRO A 103 15.91 -8.74 7.49
N PRO A 104 16.51 -7.66 7.98
CA PRO A 104 16.98 -7.61 9.38
C PRO A 104 15.83 -7.84 10.35
N VAL A 105 16.04 -8.71 11.33
CA VAL A 105 15.07 -9.00 12.40
C VAL A 105 15.33 -8.10 13.58
N ARG A 106 14.32 -7.44 14.10
CA ARG A 106 14.45 -6.67 15.33
C ARG A 106 14.54 -7.65 16.52
N LYS A 107 15.60 -7.57 17.30
CA LYS A 107 15.84 -8.41 18.49
C LYS A 107 14.69 -8.39 19.50
N VAL A 108 13.91 -7.31 19.53
CA VAL A 108 12.73 -7.16 20.44
C VAL A 108 11.66 -8.24 20.22
N TYR A 109 11.63 -8.86 19.02
CA TYR A 109 10.67 -9.91 18.69
C TYR A 109 11.28 -11.31 18.75
N ALA A 110 12.54 -11.44 19.15
CA ALA A 110 13.21 -12.74 19.25
C ALA A 110 12.58 -13.58 20.36
N SER A 111 12.04 -14.70 19.96
CA SER A 111 11.71 -15.90 20.76
C SER A 111 10.96 -15.68 22.10
N LYS A 112 9.68 -15.36 22.02
CA LYS A 112 8.74 -15.78 23.06
C LYS A 112 8.12 -17.10 22.60
N CYS A 113 8.20 -18.14 23.43
CA CYS A 113 7.62 -19.46 23.15
C CYS A 113 6.10 -19.50 23.33
N GLU A 114 5.48 -18.35 23.58
CA GLU A 114 4.07 -18.23 23.89
C GLU A 114 3.19 -18.25 22.65
N VAL A 115 2.01 -18.82 22.77
CA VAL A 115 1.02 -18.94 21.69
C VAL A 115 -0.03 -17.86 21.85
N VAL A 116 -0.27 -17.10 20.76
CA VAL A 116 -1.37 -16.11 20.68
C VAL A 116 -2.41 -16.61 19.71
N GLY A 117 -3.63 -16.85 20.19
CA GLY A 117 -4.79 -17.12 19.35
C GLY A 117 -5.45 -15.82 18.90
N ILE A 118 -5.78 -15.68 17.62
CA ILE A 118 -6.41 -14.48 17.07
C ILE A 118 -7.65 -14.85 16.26
N ASP A 119 -8.79 -14.26 16.62
CA ASP A 119 -10.03 -14.30 15.86
C ASP A 119 -10.29 -12.94 15.18
N PRO A 120 -10.15 -12.84 13.84
CA PRO A 120 -10.37 -11.60 13.11
C PRO A 120 -11.83 -11.40 12.74
N GLY A 121 -12.47 -10.41 13.35
CA GLY A 121 -13.80 -9.93 12.94
C GLY A 121 -13.76 -8.95 11.73
N SER A 122 -14.82 -8.18 11.56
CA SER A 122 -14.96 -7.20 10.47
C SER A 122 -14.25 -5.87 10.72
N SER A 123 -14.02 -5.52 11.98
CA SER A 123 -13.41 -4.24 12.42
C SER A 123 -12.52 -4.38 13.64
N ARG A 124 -12.63 -5.47 14.35
CA ARG A 124 -11.90 -5.78 15.58
C ARG A 124 -11.28 -7.15 15.47
N ILE A 125 -10.26 -7.40 16.25
CA ILE A 125 -9.75 -8.73 16.52
C ILE A 125 -9.98 -9.05 17.99
N ALA A 126 -10.35 -10.28 18.30
CA ALA A 126 -10.17 -10.84 19.61
C ALA A 126 -8.86 -11.60 19.63
N TYR A 127 -8.07 -11.47 20.68
CA TYR A 127 -6.89 -12.31 20.88
C TYR A 127 -6.87 -12.86 22.30
N PHE A 128 -6.29 -14.03 22.41
CA PHE A 128 -6.11 -14.75 23.66
C PHE A 128 -4.66 -15.22 23.81
N HIS A 129 -4.12 -15.03 24.99
CA HIS A 129 -2.76 -15.40 25.36
C HIS A 129 -2.75 -15.77 26.84
N GLU A 130 -2.31 -16.98 27.19
CA GLU A 130 -2.37 -17.54 28.52
C GLU A 130 -3.76 -17.42 29.15
N GLN A 131 -3.91 -16.55 30.16
CA GLN A 131 -5.20 -16.29 30.83
C GLN A 131 -5.76 -14.89 30.48
N HIS A 132 -5.14 -14.22 29.49
CA HIS A 132 -5.50 -12.87 29.12
C HIS A 132 -6.19 -12.85 27.76
N ALA A 133 -7.40 -12.27 27.72
CA ALA A 133 -8.14 -12.05 26.49
C ALA A 133 -8.42 -10.57 26.30
N ALA A 134 -8.32 -10.09 25.06
CA ALA A 134 -8.68 -8.71 24.75
C ALA A 134 -9.32 -8.60 23.37
N ILE A 135 -10.14 -7.57 23.20
CA ILE A 135 -10.74 -7.18 21.92
C ILE A 135 -10.18 -5.81 21.53
N VAL A 136 -9.54 -5.73 20.37
CA VAL A 136 -8.87 -4.51 19.91
C VAL A 136 -9.39 -4.10 18.53
N GLU A 137 -9.57 -2.81 18.32
CA GLU A 137 -9.95 -2.27 17.01
C GLU A 137 -8.76 -2.30 16.04
N VAL A 138 -9.03 -2.78 14.82
CA VAL A 138 -8.06 -2.74 13.73
C VAL A 138 -8.16 -1.38 13.03
N ALA A 139 -7.07 -0.64 12.99
CA ALA A 139 -6.99 0.69 12.39
C ALA A 139 -8.05 1.68 12.92
N PRO A 140 -8.05 2.04 14.21
CA PRO A 140 -9.07 2.90 14.80
C PRO A 140 -9.09 4.32 14.23
N HIS A 141 -7.95 4.85 13.80
CA HIS A 141 -7.84 6.24 13.33
C HIS A 141 -8.33 6.48 11.89
N VAL A 142 -8.72 5.42 11.15
CA VAL A 142 -9.19 5.59 9.76
C VAL A 142 -10.56 6.26 9.68
N ASP A 143 -11.38 6.16 10.69
CA ASP A 143 -12.73 6.73 10.71
C ASP A 143 -12.74 8.27 10.74
N LEU A 144 -11.67 8.89 11.22
CA LEU A 144 -11.50 10.35 11.26
C LEU A 144 -11.53 11.03 9.88
N GLN A 145 -11.22 10.29 8.82
CA GLN A 145 -11.18 10.81 7.45
C GLN A 145 -12.52 10.69 6.72
N GLU A 146 -13.44 9.88 7.20
CA GLU A 146 -14.67 9.53 6.46
C GLU A 146 -15.59 10.72 6.16
N PRO A 147 -15.91 11.60 7.10
CA PRO A 147 -16.82 12.73 6.82
C PRO A 147 -16.27 13.62 5.69
N LYS A 148 -14.96 13.87 5.68
CA LYS A 148 -14.29 14.67 4.65
C LYS A 148 -14.33 13.98 3.28
N ILE A 149 -14.06 12.68 3.23
CA ILE A 149 -14.12 11.88 2.01
C ILE A 149 -15.53 11.90 1.42
N ARG A 150 -16.56 11.65 2.22
CA ARG A 150 -17.97 11.69 1.77
C ARG A 150 -18.37 13.07 1.25
N LEU A 151 -17.97 14.14 1.93
CA LEU A 151 -18.25 15.50 1.48
C LEU A 151 -17.62 15.78 0.12
N LEU A 152 -16.36 15.38 -0.09
CA LEU A 152 -15.66 15.58 -1.36
C LEU A 152 -16.28 14.73 -2.48
N GLN A 153 -16.66 13.49 -2.21
CA GLN A 153 -17.36 12.63 -3.16
C GLN A 153 -18.67 13.25 -3.63
N ARG A 154 -19.50 13.75 -2.72
CA ARG A 154 -20.76 14.45 -3.05
C ARG A 154 -20.51 15.72 -3.89
N ARG A 155 -19.43 16.46 -3.59
CA ARG A 155 -19.08 17.66 -4.39
C ARG A 155 -18.64 17.28 -5.80
N ILE A 156 -17.88 16.20 -5.96
CA ILE A 156 -17.45 15.69 -7.27
C ILE A 156 -18.67 15.21 -8.06
N ASP A 157 -19.57 14.45 -7.44
CA ASP A 157 -20.76 13.94 -8.10
C ASP A 157 -21.67 15.09 -8.59
N ARG A 158 -21.94 16.09 -7.75
CA ARG A 158 -22.70 17.28 -8.15
C ARG A 158 -22.03 18.04 -9.31
N SER A 159 -20.72 18.25 -9.24
CA SER A 159 -19.97 18.89 -10.31
C SER A 159 -20.00 18.07 -11.60
N ARG A 160 -19.92 16.75 -11.50
CA ARG A 160 -19.96 15.84 -12.63
C ARG A 160 -21.33 15.87 -13.32
N ARG A 161 -22.42 15.86 -12.57
CA ARG A 161 -23.79 15.98 -13.08
C ARG A 161 -24.00 17.33 -13.78
N ALA A 162 -23.64 18.42 -13.15
CA ALA A 162 -23.81 19.76 -13.70
C ALA A 162 -23.02 20.00 -15.00
N ASN A 163 -21.84 19.38 -15.15
CA ASN A 163 -21.03 19.53 -16.37
C ASN A 163 -21.36 18.51 -17.48
N ASN A 164 -22.22 17.53 -17.22
CA ASN A 164 -22.54 16.46 -18.17
C ASN A 164 -24.02 16.01 -18.05
N PRO A 165 -24.99 16.91 -18.17
CA PRO A 165 -26.42 16.54 -18.00
C PRO A 165 -26.85 15.45 -18.96
N ASP A 166 -26.36 15.47 -20.20
CA ASP A 166 -26.72 14.52 -21.26
C ASP A 166 -26.27 13.09 -20.99
N ASN A 167 -25.33 12.89 -20.05
CA ASN A 167 -24.83 11.58 -19.69
C ASN A 167 -25.68 10.86 -18.63
N TYR A 168 -26.75 11.49 -18.16
CA TYR A 168 -27.62 10.95 -17.14
C TYR A 168 -29.04 10.69 -17.66
N ASN A 169 -29.65 9.64 -17.12
CA ASN A 169 -31.08 9.36 -17.30
C ASN A 169 -31.93 10.26 -16.39
N PRO A 170 -33.24 10.38 -16.61
CA PRO A 170 -34.14 11.13 -15.73
C PRO A 170 -34.14 10.66 -14.29
N ASP A 171 -33.87 9.37 -14.03
CA ASP A 171 -33.74 8.77 -12.71
C ASP A 171 -32.38 9.09 -12.03
N GLY A 172 -31.51 9.83 -12.71
CA GLY A 172 -30.17 10.20 -12.21
C GLY A 172 -29.12 9.12 -12.35
N THR A 173 -29.41 7.99 -12.98
CA THR A 173 -28.41 6.97 -13.31
C THR A 173 -27.57 7.38 -14.54
N VAL A 174 -26.38 6.84 -14.67
CA VAL A 174 -25.52 7.10 -15.83
C VAL A 174 -26.02 6.31 -17.03
N LYS A 175 -26.20 6.95 -18.18
CA LYS A 175 -26.56 6.30 -19.44
C LYS A 175 -25.52 5.24 -19.82
N LYS A 176 -25.97 4.08 -20.31
CA LYS A 176 -25.10 3.04 -20.86
C LYS A 176 -24.45 3.53 -22.15
N GLY A 177 -23.19 3.22 -22.34
CA GLY A 177 -22.40 3.56 -23.52
C GLY A 177 -21.20 4.43 -23.23
N SER A 178 -20.39 4.67 -24.23
CA SER A 178 -19.23 5.54 -24.11
C SER A 178 -19.69 6.99 -24.17
N SER A 179 -19.48 7.73 -23.14
CA SER A 179 -19.72 9.16 -23.12
C SER A 179 -18.44 9.91 -22.77
N THR A 180 -18.26 11.04 -23.41
CA THR A 180 -17.21 12.00 -23.06
C THR A 180 -17.60 12.69 -21.78
N TRP A 181 -16.65 12.79 -20.85
CA TRP A 181 -16.86 13.41 -19.55
C TRP A 181 -16.10 14.73 -19.45
N ASN A 182 -16.84 15.82 -19.35
CA ASN A 182 -16.28 17.14 -19.10
C ASN A 182 -16.06 17.33 -17.60
N THR A 183 -14.85 17.73 -17.24
CA THR A 183 -14.48 17.97 -15.84
C THR A 183 -14.02 19.40 -15.68
N SER A 184 -14.71 20.18 -14.86
CA SER A 184 -14.31 21.54 -14.54
C SER A 184 -12.99 21.61 -13.77
N ASN A 185 -12.32 22.74 -13.81
CA ASN A 185 -11.08 22.96 -13.02
C ASN A 185 -11.34 22.81 -11.50
N ARG A 186 -12.51 23.26 -11.04
CA ARG A 186 -12.94 23.05 -9.64
C ARG A 186 -13.12 21.57 -9.34
N GLY A 187 -13.73 20.80 -10.24
CA GLY A 187 -13.88 19.36 -10.14
C GLY A 187 -12.54 18.64 -10.04
N ARG A 188 -11.57 19.01 -10.89
CA ARG A 188 -10.20 18.46 -10.85
C ARG A 188 -9.49 18.75 -9.53
N ARG A 189 -9.58 19.98 -9.02
CA ARG A 189 -9.02 20.35 -7.70
C ARG A 189 -9.67 19.55 -6.56
N THR A 190 -10.99 19.37 -6.61
CA THR A 190 -11.72 18.56 -5.60
C THR A 190 -11.32 17.09 -5.66
N ALA A 191 -11.16 16.52 -6.86
CA ALA A 191 -10.68 15.16 -7.05
C ALA A 191 -9.24 14.97 -6.53
N ALA A 192 -8.36 15.96 -6.72
CA ALA A 192 -7.02 15.93 -6.17
C ALA A 192 -7.03 15.93 -4.63
N LYS A 193 -7.90 16.72 -3.99
CA LYS A 193 -8.09 16.71 -2.53
C LYS A 193 -8.62 15.35 -2.05
N LEU A 194 -9.58 14.76 -2.75
CA LEU A 194 -10.10 13.44 -2.43
C LEU A 194 -9.01 12.37 -2.52
N ALA A 195 -8.20 12.40 -3.58
CA ALA A 195 -7.06 11.49 -3.73
C ALA A 195 -6.06 11.60 -2.57
N GLU A 196 -5.79 12.82 -2.09
CA GLU A 196 -4.91 13.04 -0.94
C GLU A 196 -5.52 12.48 0.36
N HIS A 197 -6.84 12.66 0.59
CA HIS A 197 -7.50 12.06 1.75
C HIS A 197 -7.45 10.52 1.71
N HIS A 198 -7.64 9.90 0.55
CA HIS A 198 -7.48 8.45 0.41
C HIS A 198 -6.03 8.00 0.65
N ARG A 199 -5.05 8.78 0.20
CA ARG A 199 -3.63 8.51 0.47
C ARG A 199 -3.34 8.58 1.98
N CYS A 200 -3.84 9.61 2.66
CA CYS A 200 -3.69 9.76 4.12
C CYS A 200 -4.36 8.60 4.86
N LEU A 201 -5.58 8.23 4.48
CA LEU A 201 -6.30 7.10 5.07
C LEU A 201 -5.48 5.79 4.93
N ALA A 202 -4.93 5.52 3.75
CA ALA A 202 -4.10 4.34 3.54
C ALA A 202 -2.81 4.38 4.37
N ALA A 203 -2.19 5.56 4.54
CA ALA A 203 -1.00 5.72 5.37
C ALA A 203 -1.31 5.53 6.87
N THR A 204 -2.42 6.10 7.36
CA THR A 204 -2.90 5.92 8.74
C THR A 204 -3.19 4.44 9.01
N ARG A 205 -3.98 3.79 8.15
CA ARG A 205 -4.27 2.35 8.24
C ARG A 205 -3.00 1.51 8.35
N LYS A 206 -2.03 1.78 7.48
CA LYS A 206 -0.76 1.03 7.48
C LYS A 206 0.04 1.25 8.78
N ARG A 207 0.01 2.45 9.34
CA ARG A 207 0.63 2.75 10.63
C ARG A 207 -0.04 1.97 11.74
N ASP A 208 -1.37 2.09 11.86
CA ASP A 208 -2.17 1.43 12.89
C ASP A 208 -2.01 -0.10 12.84
N HIS A 209 -2.01 -0.69 11.62
CA HIS A 209 -1.69 -2.10 11.44
C HIS A 209 -0.28 -2.44 11.92
N GLY A 210 0.69 -1.56 11.65
CA GLY A 210 2.08 -1.76 12.06
C GLY A 210 2.25 -1.75 13.58
N GLU A 211 1.56 -0.86 14.26
CA GLU A 211 1.52 -0.76 15.73
C GLU A 211 0.90 -2.01 16.33
N LEU A 212 -0.33 -2.36 15.92
CA LEU A 212 -1.03 -3.55 16.43
C LEU A 212 -0.25 -4.86 16.17
N VAL A 213 0.36 -5.00 14.99
CA VAL A 213 1.20 -6.18 14.69
C VAL A 213 2.44 -6.22 15.59
N ASN A 214 3.04 -5.06 15.90
CA ASN A 214 4.16 -5.02 16.85
C ASN A 214 3.76 -5.49 18.24
N ASP A 215 2.61 -5.00 18.71
CA ASP A 215 2.10 -5.35 20.03
C ASP A 215 1.81 -6.86 20.13
N LEU A 216 1.16 -7.44 19.13
CA LEU A 216 0.92 -8.89 19.07
C LEU A 216 2.21 -9.72 19.05
N LEU A 217 3.22 -9.29 18.29
CA LEU A 217 4.52 -9.98 18.22
C LEU A 217 5.36 -9.83 19.50
N GLN A 218 5.07 -8.83 20.33
CA GLN A 218 5.69 -8.71 21.65
C GLN A 218 5.09 -9.66 22.68
N ILE A 219 3.85 -10.12 22.46
CA ILE A 219 3.15 -11.04 23.36
C ILE A 219 3.65 -12.47 23.14
N GLY A 220 3.68 -12.97 21.90
CA GLY A 220 4.08 -14.35 21.65
C GLY A 220 4.73 -14.58 20.28
N GLY A 221 5.50 -15.68 20.21
CA GLY A 221 6.26 -16.10 19.03
C GLY A 221 5.50 -17.06 18.09
N THR A 222 4.43 -17.66 18.56
CA THR A 222 3.55 -18.51 17.72
C THR A 222 2.16 -17.89 17.64
N ILE A 223 1.73 -17.58 16.42
CA ILE A 223 0.42 -16.93 16.17
C ILE A 223 -0.51 -17.91 15.48
N LYS A 224 -1.60 -18.26 16.13
CA LYS A 224 -2.70 -19.05 15.56
C LYS A 224 -3.82 -18.12 15.12
N ILE A 225 -4.11 -18.04 13.83
CA ILE A 225 -5.13 -17.15 13.29
C ILE A 225 -6.12 -17.91 12.42
N GLU A 226 -7.40 -17.61 12.57
CA GLU A 226 -8.45 -18.20 11.75
C GLU A 226 -8.36 -17.75 10.29
N LYS A 227 -8.51 -18.71 9.37
CA LYS A 227 -8.50 -18.45 7.93
C LYS A 227 -9.87 -17.96 7.47
N ASN A 228 -10.07 -16.65 7.45
CA ASN A 228 -11.33 -16.04 7.07
C ASN A 228 -11.41 -15.62 5.60
N ASN A 229 -12.62 -15.73 5.02
CA ASN A 229 -12.91 -15.21 3.70
C ASN A 229 -13.40 -13.76 3.79
N TYR A 230 -12.48 -12.80 3.72
CA TYR A 230 -12.79 -11.37 3.80
C TYR A 230 -13.69 -10.85 2.66
N ARG A 231 -13.83 -11.57 1.54
CA ARG A 231 -14.81 -11.22 0.50
C ARG A 231 -16.25 -11.44 0.98
N SER A 232 -16.48 -12.45 1.81
CA SER A 232 -17.79 -12.65 2.45
C SER A 232 -18.08 -11.54 3.44
N PHE A 233 -17.12 -11.17 4.28
CA PHE A 233 -17.27 -10.02 5.18
C PHE A 233 -17.54 -8.71 4.43
N GLN A 234 -16.98 -8.51 3.23
CA GLN A 234 -17.26 -7.34 2.43
C GLN A 234 -18.71 -7.23 1.95
N ARG A 235 -19.42 -8.34 1.81
CA ARG A 235 -20.85 -8.32 1.43
C ARG A 235 -21.73 -7.80 2.57
N CYS A 236 -21.47 -8.24 3.80
CA CYS A 236 -22.27 -7.88 4.98
C CYS A 236 -21.77 -6.59 5.64
N PHE A 237 -20.46 -6.43 5.76
CA PHE A 237 -19.78 -5.36 6.49
C PHE A 237 -18.84 -4.53 5.60
N GLY A 238 -19.16 -4.41 4.31
CA GLY A 238 -18.23 -3.95 3.27
C GLY A 238 -17.56 -2.61 3.55
N ARG A 239 -18.28 -1.67 4.17
CA ARG A 239 -17.71 -0.37 4.51
C ARG A 239 -16.63 -0.47 5.58
N SER A 240 -16.90 -1.18 6.66
CA SER A 240 -15.95 -1.37 7.76
C SER A 240 -14.74 -2.18 7.32
N THR A 241 -14.98 -3.35 6.72
CA THR A 241 -13.94 -4.26 6.24
C THR A 241 -12.99 -3.61 5.23
N ASN A 242 -13.53 -2.85 4.26
CA ASN A 242 -12.72 -2.16 3.25
C ASN A 242 -11.91 -1.01 3.85
N ARG A 243 -12.50 -0.26 4.78
CA ARG A 243 -11.85 0.89 5.37
C ARG A 243 -10.70 0.49 6.27
N ARG A 244 -10.92 -0.52 7.11
CA ARG A 244 -9.93 -1.05 8.04
C ARG A 244 -8.93 -1.99 7.39
N GLY A 245 -9.26 -2.59 6.23
CA GLY A 245 -8.36 -3.43 5.45
C GLY A 245 -7.96 -4.71 6.18
N MET A 246 -8.93 -5.47 6.71
CA MET A 246 -8.67 -6.68 7.50
C MET A 246 -7.77 -7.70 6.80
N GLY A 247 -7.99 -7.95 5.50
CA GLY A 247 -7.10 -8.83 4.73
C GLY A 247 -5.66 -8.28 4.62
N GLU A 248 -5.51 -6.96 4.49
CA GLU A 248 -4.19 -6.31 4.47
C GLU A 248 -3.50 -6.41 5.84
N PHE A 249 -4.27 -6.34 6.93
CA PHE A 249 -3.76 -6.55 8.29
C PHE A 249 -3.20 -7.95 8.48
N VAL A 250 -3.98 -8.98 8.12
CA VAL A 250 -3.56 -10.39 8.26
C VAL A 250 -2.32 -10.69 7.42
N GLU A 251 -2.28 -10.23 6.18
CA GLU A 251 -1.08 -10.37 5.33
C GLU A 251 0.14 -9.62 5.90
N HIS A 252 -0.08 -8.48 6.54
CA HIS A 252 0.98 -7.74 7.22
C HIS A 252 1.49 -8.48 8.44
N LEU A 253 0.59 -9.03 9.25
CA LEU A 253 0.91 -9.84 10.42
C LEU A 253 1.75 -11.06 10.02
N LYS A 254 1.29 -11.87 9.06
CA LYS A 254 2.02 -13.05 8.57
C LYS A 254 3.44 -12.70 8.12
N ARG A 255 3.54 -11.74 7.19
CA ARG A 255 4.86 -11.33 6.67
C ARG A 255 5.80 -10.85 7.76
N LYS A 256 5.28 -10.14 8.77
CA LYS A 256 6.12 -9.59 9.83
C LYS A 256 6.51 -10.64 10.85
N ALA A 257 5.61 -11.56 11.16
CA ALA A 257 5.87 -12.72 12.00
C ALA A 257 6.95 -13.62 11.38
N GLU A 258 6.80 -13.99 10.10
CA GLU A 258 7.82 -14.74 9.34
C GLU A 258 9.19 -14.03 9.38
N SER A 259 9.20 -12.68 9.18
CA SER A 259 10.44 -11.89 9.26
C SER A 259 11.04 -11.83 10.66
N ALA A 260 10.25 -12.06 11.69
CA ALA A 260 10.68 -12.09 13.09
C ALA A 260 11.10 -13.50 13.56
N GLY A 261 10.95 -14.51 12.68
CA GLY A 261 11.19 -15.91 13.03
C GLY A 261 10.06 -16.54 13.83
N CYS A 262 8.85 -15.92 13.82
CA CYS A 262 7.66 -16.43 14.47
C CYS A 262 6.88 -17.33 13.51
N GLU A 263 6.15 -18.30 14.05
CA GLU A 263 5.23 -19.15 13.30
C GLU A 263 3.83 -18.52 13.22
N VAL A 264 3.13 -18.70 12.05
CA VAL A 264 1.76 -18.22 11.86
C VAL A 264 0.91 -19.27 11.15
#